data_1b17d4b6e83f7a9aac6ed6fa203dcc59
#
_entry.id   1b17d4b6e83f7a9aac6ed6fa203dcc59
#
_cell.length_a   1.000
_cell.length_b   1.000
_cell.length_c   1.000
_cell.angle_alpha   90.00
_cell.angle_beta   90.00
_cell.angle_gamma   90.00
#
_symmetry.space_group_name_H-M   'P 1'
#
loop_
_entity.id
_entity.type
_entity.pdbx_description
1 polymer ?
#
loop_
_entity_poly.entity_id
_entity_poly.type
_entity_poly.pdbx_seq_one_letter_code
_entity_poly.pdbx_strand_id
1 'polypeptide(L)'
;DPDEADEYAQDQVESIVDGNSNSEPIWIDGQKALIISSLLEVASAPIARAKKNYYSLVQMISLLGKTKRIDGEEKMVLSAYMESLDETSVSRLSFATIATAPDKTRGSFITSSLASIRPFTSRKLMKVMSKSDFNFRSFKDGKHALFIVDPDEKKRYNPITAMMIESAY
;
A
#
# COMPACT_ATOMS: atom_id res chain seq x y z
N ASP A 1 -16.16 4.69 3.93
CA ASP A 1 -16.19 5.81 4.86
C ASP A 1 -14.78 6.38 4.97
N PRO A 2 -14.56 7.71 4.86
CA PRO A 2 -13.23 8.29 5.06
C PRO A 2 -12.67 8.03 6.45
N ASP A 3 -13.52 7.93 7.47
CA ASP A 3 -13.14 7.71 8.87
C ASP A 3 -12.65 6.28 9.15
N GLU A 4 -12.94 5.34 8.23
CA GLU A 4 -12.51 3.95 8.32
C GLU A 4 -11.33 3.64 7.36
N ALA A 5 -10.89 4.63 6.57
CA ALA A 5 -9.92 4.39 5.51
C ALA A 5 -8.54 3.96 6.03
N ASP A 6 -8.16 4.45 7.20
CA ASP A 6 -6.90 4.09 7.86
C ASP A 6 -6.95 2.66 8.42
N GLU A 7 -8.06 2.23 9.03
CA GLU A 7 -8.25 0.86 9.49
C GLU A 7 -8.18 -0.12 8.32
N TYR A 8 -8.92 0.16 7.24
CA TYR A 8 -8.84 -0.65 6.02
C TYR A 8 -7.44 -0.72 5.43
N ALA A 9 -6.71 0.39 5.43
CA ALA A 9 -5.35 0.42 4.93
C ALA A 9 -4.41 -0.42 5.81
N GLN A 10 -4.59 -0.42 7.12
CA GLN A 10 -3.82 -1.23 8.07
C GLN A 10 -4.07 -2.72 7.83
N ASP A 11 -5.33 -3.15 7.82
CA ASP A 11 -5.72 -4.56 7.61
C ASP A 11 -5.16 -5.10 6.28
N GLN A 12 -5.32 -4.32 5.21
CA GLN A 12 -4.80 -4.69 3.89
C GLN A 12 -3.28 -4.82 3.88
N VAL A 13 -2.57 -3.93 4.56
CA VAL A 13 -1.11 -3.98 4.60
C VAL A 13 -0.61 -5.11 5.50
N GLU A 14 -1.33 -5.47 6.55
CA GLU A 14 -1.02 -6.66 7.34
C GLU A 14 -1.06 -7.94 6.52
N SER A 15 -2.03 -8.08 5.63
CA SER A 15 -2.09 -9.19 4.69
C SER A 15 -0.96 -9.22 3.66
N ILE A 16 -0.39 -8.06 3.31
CA ILE A 16 0.71 -7.94 2.34
C ILE A 16 2.07 -8.17 3.00
N VAL A 17 2.25 -7.61 4.19
CA VAL A 17 3.51 -7.69 4.94
C VAL A 17 3.46 -8.88 5.88
N ASP A 18 3.99 -10.03 5.42
CA ASP A 18 4.08 -11.23 6.22
C ASP A 18 4.93 -10.98 7.48
N GLY A 19 4.29 -11.03 8.65
CA GLY A 19 4.92 -10.87 9.96
C GLY A 19 5.85 -12.02 10.36
N ASN A 20 5.97 -13.06 9.53
CA ASN A 20 6.80 -14.24 9.76
C ASN A 20 8.28 -14.06 9.37
N SER A 21 8.70 -12.84 9.05
CA SER A 21 10.11 -12.58 8.82
C SER A 21 10.85 -12.55 10.16
N ASN A 22 12.01 -13.20 10.25
CA ASN A 22 12.96 -13.06 11.36
C ASN A 22 13.57 -11.63 11.43
N SER A 23 12.87 -10.64 10.88
CA SER A 23 13.29 -9.25 10.87
C SER A 23 12.92 -8.58 12.18
N GLU A 24 13.78 -7.66 12.64
CA GLU A 24 13.46 -6.86 13.82
C GLU A 24 12.18 -6.05 13.60
N PRO A 25 11.37 -5.83 14.63
CA PRO A 25 10.07 -5.13 14.54
C PRO A 25 10.16 -3.79 13.81
N ILE A 26 11.22 -3.03 14.03
CA ILE A 26 11.43 -1.71 13.41
C ILE A 26 11.40 -1.75 11.87
N TRP A 27 11.90 -2.83 11.26
CA TRP A 27 11.90 -2.99 9.81
C TRP A 27 10.50 -3.28 9.28
N ILE A 28 9.74 -4.09 10.01
CA ILE A 28 8.35 -4.44 9.69
C ILE A 28 7.48 -3.20 9.84
N ASP A 29 7.59 -2.48 10.95
CA ASP A 29 6.81 -1.29 11.24
C ASP A 29 7.10 -0.16 10.23
N GLY A 30 8.37 0.08 9.92
CA GLY A 30 8.76 1.06 8.90
C GLY A 30 8.26 0.70 7.51
N GLN A 31 8.29 -0.57 7.15
CA GLN A 31 7.74 -1.07 5.89
C GLN A 31 6.22 -0.89 5.82
N LYS A 32 5.49 -1.27 6.88
CA LYS A 32 4.05 -1.09 6.99
C LYS A 32 3.68 0.39 6.89
N ALA A 33 4.31 1.26 7.69
CA ALA A 33 4.07 2.69 7.67
C ALA A 33 4.25 3.31 6.28
N LEU A 34 5.28 2.89 5.52
CA LEU A 34 5.51 3.37 4.16
C LEU A 34 4.39 2.94 3.20
N ILE A 35 3.95 1.69 3.29
CA ILE A 35 2.89 1.17 2.40
C ILE A 35 1.55 1.80 2.77
N ILE A 36 1.20 1.87 4.06
CA ILE A 36 -0.05 2.47 4.56
C ILE A 36 -0.14 3.93 4.13
N SER A 37 0.86 4.75 4.43
CA SER A 37 0.86 6.17 4.08
C SER A 37 0.72 6.40 2.57
N SER A 38 1.41 5.59 1.76
CA SER A 38 1.32 5.67 0.29
C SER A 38 -0.04 5.18 -0.23
N LEU A 39 -0.63 4.16 0.39
CA LEU A 39 -1.96 3.65 0.04
C LEU A 39 -3.05 4.68 0.33
N LEU A 40 -3.01 5.28 1.51
CA LEU A 40 -3.91 6.35 1.92
C LEU A 40 -3.81 7.56 0.98
N GLU A 41 -2.59 7.92 0.57
CA GLU A 41 -2.39 9.02 -0.37
C GLU A 41 -2.98 8.71 -1.75
N VAL A 42 -2.75 7.52 -2.29
CA VAL A 42 -3.37 7.09 -3.57
C VAL A 42 -4.90 7.08 -3.46
N ALA A 43 -5.45 6.70 -2.31
CA ALA A 43 -6.89 6.66 -2.08
C ALA A 43 -7.51 8.06 -1.97
N SER A 44 -6.84 9.01 -1.30
CA SER A 44 -7.33 10.37 -1.06
C SER A 44 -7.01 11.35 -2.20
N ALA A 45 -5.93 11.11 -2.95
CA ALA A 45 -5.47 12.02 -4.01
C ALA A 45 -6.59 12.40 -4.99
N PRO A 46 -6.61 13.66 -5.51
CA PRO A 46 -7.62 14.14 -6.44
C PRO A 46 -7.38 13.61 -7.88
N ILE A 47 -7.28 12.30 -8.01
CA ILE A 47 -7.10 11.60 -9.28
C ILE A 47 -8.34 10.78 -9.65
N ALA A 48 -8.48 10.43 -10.94
CA ALA A 48 -9.58 9.61 -11.40
C ALA A 48 -9.65 8.27 -10.64
N ARG A 49 -10.86 7.84 -10.27
CA ARG A 49 -11.09 6.60 -9.50
C ARG A 49 -10.40 5.37 -10.11
N ALA A 50 -10.37 5.26 -11.43
CA ALA A 50 -9.68 4.17 -12.13
C ALA A 50 -8.16 4.12 -11.89
N LYS A 51 -7.56 5.23 -11.42
CA LYS A 51 -6.14 5.31 -11.04
C LYS A 51 -5.89 5.05 -9.56
N LYS A 52 -6.93 4.93 -8.74
CA LYS A 52 -6.83 4.59 -7.31
C LYS A 52 -6.78 3.07 -7.17
N ASN A 53 -5.60 2.50 -7.33
CA ASN A 53 -5.37 1.05 -7.31
C ASN A 53 -3.93 0.73 -6.88
N TYR A 54 -3.66 -0.55 -6.59
CA TYR A 54 -2.34 -1.01 -6.15
C TYR A 54 -1.22 -0.79 -7.15
N TYR A 55 -1.51 -0.69 -8.44
CA TYR A 55 -0.50 -0.33 -9.42
C TYR A 55 0.00 1.11 -9.22
N SER A 56 -0.90 2.03 -8.92
CA SER A 56 -0.54 3.42 -8.59
C SER A 56 0.27 3.50 -7.30
N LEU A 57 -0.03 2.66 -6.29
CA LEU A 57 0.78 2.52 -5.09
C LEU A 57 2.21 2.08 -5.43
N VAL A 58 2.37 1.02 -6.23
CA VAL A 58 3.69 0.55 -6.67
C VAL A 58 4.44 1.63 -7.42
N GLN A 59 3.76 2.34 -8.33
CA GLN A 59 4.36 3.45 -9.08
C GLN A 59 4.79 4.59 -8.15
N MET A 60 3.95 4.98 -7.19
CA MET A 60 4.27 6.03 -6.23
C MET A 60 5.55 5.70 -5.46
N ILE A 61 5.62 4.53 -4.83
CA ILE A 61 6.79 4.12 -4.07
C ILE A 61 8.03 3.99 -4.97
N SER A 62 7.89 3.39 -6.16
CA SER A 62 9.02 3.16 -7.08
C SER A 62 9.58 4.46 -7.68
N LEU A 63 8.74 5.42 -7.99
CA LEU A 63 9.14 6.66 -8.66
C LEU A 63 9.56 7.73 -7.66
N LEU A 64 8.82 7.89 -6.57
CA LEU A 64 9.07 8.91 -5.56
C LEU A 64 10.03 8.45 -4.46
N GLY A 65 10.25 7.14 -4.30
CA GLY A 65 11.24 6.59 -3.38
C GLY A 65 12.71 6.87 -3.77
N LYS A 66 12.94 7.58 -4.87
CA LYS A 66 14.28 7.97 -5.34
C LYS A 66 14.75 9.22 -4.63
N THR A 67 16.06 9.30 -4.38
CA THR A 67 16.72 10.51 -3.89
C THR A 67 16.97 11.46 -5.05
N LYS A 68 16.69 12.74 -4.85
CA LYS A 68 17.02 13.84 -5.75
C LYS A 68 17.54 15.04 -4.96
N ARG A 69 18.27 15.91 -5.63
CA ARG A 69 18.70 17.17 -5.05
C ARG A 69 17.52 18.17 -5.12
N ILE A 70 17.01 18.54 -3.93
CA ILE A 70 15.90 19.48 -3.74
C ILE A 70 16.46 20.60 -2.84
N ASP A 71 16.38 21.83 -3.27
CA ASP A 71 16.89 23.02 -2.55
C ASP A 71 18.36 22.89 -2.09
N GLY A 72 19.18 22.21 -2.90
CA GLY A 72 20.59 22.02 -2.62
C GLY A 72 20.94 20.81 -1.74
N GLU A 73 19.97 20.15 -1.14
CA GLU A 73 20.09 18.96 -0.29
C GLU A 73 19.62 17.71 -1.01
N GLU A 74 20.25 16.57 -0.70
CA GLU A 74 19.78 15.27 -1.17
C GLU A 74 18.59 14.83 -0.32
N LYS A 75 17.39 14.80 -0.92
CA LYS A 75 16.15 14.38 -0.25
C LYS A 75 15.45 13.29 -1.05
N MET A 76 14.80 12.38 -0.34
CA MET A 76 13.89 11.44 -0.94
C MET A 76 12.65 12.19 -1.43
N VAL A 77 12.30 12.04 -2.71
CA VAL A 77 11.18 12.76 -3.32
C VAL A 77 9.86 12.45 -2.61
N LEU A 78 9.67 11.20 -2.17
CA LEU A 78 8.48 10.80 -1.41
C LEU A 78 8.37 11.55 -0.07
N SER A 79 9.48 11.73 0.65
CA SER A 79 9.47 12.50 1.90
C SER A 79 9.09 13.96 1.65
N ALA A 80 9.70 14.59 0.66
CA ALA A 80 9.37 15.97 0.30
C ALA A 80 7.91 16.12 -0.15
N TYR A 81 7.38 15.13 -0.86
CA TYR A 81 5.98 15.11 -1.26
C TYR A 81 5.05 14.98 -0.04
N MET A 82 5.30 14.02 0.85
CA MET A 82 4.48 13.82 2.06
C MET A 82 4.52 15.04 3.00
N GLU A 83 5.68 15.68 3.13
CA GLU A 83 5.84 16.92 3.89
C GLU A 83 5.05 18.10 3.29
N SER A 84 4.80 18.11 1.99
CA SER A 84 4.01 19.14 1.30
C SER A 84 2.50 18.99 1.49
N LEU A 85 2.03 17.83 1.97
CA LEU A 85 0.61 17.62 2.28
C LEU A 85 0.19 18.45 3.51
N ASP A 86 -1.13 18.63 3.65
CA ASP A 86 -1.70 19.24 4.85
C ASP A 86 -1.24 18.53 6.12
N GLU A 87 -0.99 19.27 7.20
CA GLU A 87 -0.51 18.72 8.48
C GLU A 87 -1.49 17.74 9.13
N THR A 88 -2.77 17.86 8.83
CA THR A 88 -3.83 16.98 9.31
C THR A 88 -4.07 15.78 8.38
N SER A 89 -3.36 15.69 7.26
CA SER A 89 -3.49 14.58 6.33
C SER A 89 -3.10 13.26 7.00
N VAL A 90 -4.01 12.28 6.96
CA VAL A 90 -3.75 10.93 7.51
C VAL A 90 -2.55 10.28 6.82
N SER A 91 -2.37 10.49 5.52
CA SER A 91 -1.20 10.03 4.76
C SER A 91 0.11 10.59 5.32
N ARG A 92 0.14 11.91 5.62
CA ARG A 92 1.32 12.57 6.20
C ARG A 92 1.58 12.10 7.63
N LEU A 93 0.54 11.98 8.45
CA LEU A 93 0.67 11.49 9.82
C LEU A 93 1.18 10.04 9.86
N SER A 94 0.66 9.17 9.01
CA SER A 94 1.13 7.78 8.90
C SER A 94 2.57 7.69 8.40
N PHE A 95 3.06 8.69 7.64
CA PHE A 95 4.43 8.77 7.16
C PHE A 95 5.42 9.27 8.21
N ALA A 96 4.97 9.79 9.34
CA ALA A 96 5.83 10.44 10.35
C ALA A 96 6.97 9.53 10.83
N THR A 97 6.72 8.25 11.04
CA THR A 97 7.75 7.26 11.42
C THR A 97 8.87 7.18 10.38
N ILE A 98 8.51 7.28 9.08
CA ILE A 98 9.48 7.26 7.98
C ILE A 98 10.24 8.59 7.92
N ALA A 99 9.55 9.71 8.10
CA ALA A 99 10.14 11.04 8.03
C ALA A 99 11.27 11.24 9.06
N THR A 100 11.12 10.65 10.26
CA THR A 100 12.10 10.75 11.35
C THR A 100 13.29 9.79 11.21
N ALA A 101 13.19 8.79 10.33
CA ALA A 101 14.26 7.81 10.15
C ALA A 101 15.44 8.39 9.36
N PRO A 102 16.69 7.97 9.65
CA PRO A 102 17.86 8.32 8.84
C PRO A 102 17.71 7.87 7.38
N ASP A 103 18.33 8.58 6.43
CA ASP A 103 18.22 8.33 4.98
C ASP A 103 18.53 6.88 4.58
N LYS A 104 19.57 6.31 5.17
CA LYS A 104 19.95 4.91 4.92
C LYS A 104 18.84 3.94 5.35
N THR A 105 18.21 4.20 6.48
CA THR A 105 17.08 3.41 7.01
C THR A 105 15.84 3.57 6.12
N ARG A 106 15.53 4.80 5.70
CA ARG A 106 14.45 5.06 4.74
C ARG A 106 14.63 4.29 3.43
N GLY A 107 15.86 4.27 2.89
CA GLY A 107 16.17 3.48 1.70
C GLY A 107 15.91 1.99 1.87
N SER A 108 16.18 1.46 3.06
CA SER A 108 15.87 0.06 3.40
C SER A 108 14.38 -0.20 3.48
N PHE A 109 13.60 0.69 4.10
CA PHE A 109 12.13 0.58 4.15
C PHE A 109 11.52 0.56 2.74
N ILE A 110 12.00 1.42 1.82
CA ILE A 110 11.56 1.40 0.42
C ILE A 110 11.86 0.07 -0.24
N THR A 111 13.07 -0.43 -0.09
CA THR A 111 13.47 -1.71 -0.70
C THR A 111 12.62 -2.87 -0.20
N SER A 112 12.40 -2.94 1.11
CA SER A 112 11.55 -3.96 1.73
C SER A 112 10.09 -3.83 1.29
N SER A 113 9.54 -2.61 1.27
CA SER A 113 8.17 -2.36 0.81
C SER A 113 7.96 -2.77 -0.64
N LEU A 114 8.90 -2.43 -1.54
CA LEU A 114 8.85 -2.85 -2.94
C LEU A 114 8.93 -4.38 -3.09
N ALA A 115 9.66 -5.06 -2.21
CA ALA A 115 9.71 -6.52 -2.20
C ALA A 115 8.35 -7.13 -1.82
N SER A 116 7.67 -6.61 -0.79
CA SER A 116 6.36 -7.10 -0.35
C SER A 116 5.24 -6.81 -1.36
N ILE A 117 5.25 -5.63 -1.98
CA ILE A 117 4.23 -5.28 -3.00
C ILE A 117 4.58 -5.82 -4.40
N ARG A 118 5.68 -6.56 -4.56
CA ARG A 118 6.10 -7.16 -5.84
C ARG A 118 5.02 -7.98 -6.54
N PRO A 119 4.17 -8.77 -5.87
CA PRO A 119 3.07 -9.47 -6.54
C PRO A 119 2.20 -8.56 -7.40
N PHE A 120 1.96 -7.32 -6.96
CA PHE A 120 1.14 -6.33 -7.67
C PHE A 120 1.78 -5.75 -8.93
N THR A 121 3.07 -6.03 -9.20
CA THR A 121 3.76 -5.62 -10.43
C THR A 121 3.47 -6.56 -11.62
N SER A 122 2.80 -7.67 -11.41
CA SER A 122 2.40 -8.60 -12.47
C SER A 122 1.37 -7.95 -13.41
N ARG A 123 1.65 -7.91 -14.71
CA ARG A 123 0.72 -7.35 -15.72
C ARG A 123 -0.68 -7.98 -15.66
N LYS A 124 -0.77 -9.29 -15.40
CA LYS A 124 -2.05 -9.99 -15.26
C LYS A 124 -2.82 -9.49 -14.06
N LEU A 125 -2.14 -9.38 -12.92
CA LEU A 125 -2.75 -8.91 -11.69
C LEU A 125 -3.14 -7.44 -11.77
N MET A 126 -2.27 -6.58 -12.31
CA MET A 126 -2.57 -5.17 -12.54
C MET A 126 -3.85 -4.99 -13.37
N LYS A 127 -4.03 -5.81 -14.41
CA LYS A 127 -5.23 -5.78 -15.26
C LYS A 127 -6.50 -6.17 -14.48
N VAL A 128 -6.40 -7.15 -13.58
CA VAL A 128 -7.51 -7.57 -12.72
C VAL A 128 -7.83 -6.48 -11.69
N MET A 129 -6.80 -5.97 -10.99
CA MET A 129 -6.98 -5.00 -9.89
C MET A 129 -7.25 -3.57 -10.37
N SER A 130 -7.09 -3.26 -11.67
CA SER A 130 -7.43 -1.96 -12.22
C SER A 130 -8.92 -1.77 -12.49
N LYS A 131 -9.73 -2.82 -12.36
CA LYS A 131 -11.18 -2.82 -12.57
C LYS A 131 -11.87 -3.41 -11.34
N SER A 132 -13.03 -2.88 -11.04
CA SER A 132 -13.93 -3.45 -10.05
C SER A 132 -15.10 -4.08 -10.80
N ASP A 133 -15.05 -5.39 -10.99
CA ASP A 133 -16.09 -6.12 -11.73
C ASP A 133 -17.26 -6.51 -10.81
N PHE A 134 -17.11 -6.41 -9.50
CA PHE A 134 -18.16 -6.64 -8.51
C PHE A 134 -18.00 -5.70 -7.30
N ASN A 135 -19.07 -5.53 -6.55
CA ASN A 135 -19.10 -4.70 -5.35
C ASN A 135 -19.48 -5.57 -4.13
N PHE A 136 -18.56 -5.69 -3.17
CA PHE A 136 -18.83 -6.43 -1.93
C PHE A 136 -20.07 -5.91 -1.17
N ARG A 137 -20.37 -4.61 -1.26
CA ARG A 137 -21.58 -4.04 -0.64
C ARG A 137 -22.86 -4.66 -1.15
N SER A 138 -22.89 -5.16 -2.40
CA SER A 138 -24.07 -5.82 -2.96
C SER A 138 -24.35 -7.19 -2.33
N PHE A 139 -23.38 -7.78 -1.61
CA PHE A 139 -23.61 -9.04 -0.88
C PHE A 139 -24.58 -8.88 0.30
N LYS A 140 -24.82 -7.66 0.77
CA LYS A 140 -25.82 -7.38 1.80
C LYS A 140 -27.26 -7.50 1.27
N ASP A 141 -27.45 -7.42 -0.04
CA ASP A 141 -28.78 -7.31 -0.67
C ASP A 141 -29.37 -8.66 -1.09
N GLY A 142 -28.82 -9.80 -0.63
CA GLY A 142 -29.34 -11.11 -0.99
C GLY A 142 -28.46 -12.27 -0.55
N LYS A 143 -28.77 -13.47 -1.08
CA LYS A 143 -27.94 -14.66 -0.87
C LYS A 143 -26.90 -14.72 -1.98
N HIS A 144 -25.65 -14.50 -1.62
CA HIS A 144 -24.51 -14.56 -2.54
C HIS A 144 -23.50 -15.60 -2.07
N ALA A 145 -22.74 -16.14 -3.00
CA ALA A 145 -21.61 -17.02 -2.72
C ALA A 145 -20.42 -16.55 -3.57
N LEU A 146 -19.30 -16.30 -2.91
CA LEU A 146 -18.03 -15.97 -3.56
C LEU A 146 -17.14 -17.21 -3.58
N PHE A 147 -16.75 -17.66 -4.77
CA PHE A 147 -15.79 -18.76 -4.95
C PHE A 147 -14.45 -18.18 -5.35
N ILE A 148 -13.46 -18.29 -4.49
CA ILE A 148 -12.09 -17.87 -4.77
C ILE A 148 -11.29 -19.12 -5.07
N VAL A 149 -10.72 -19.19 -6.28
CA VAL A 149 -9.84 -20.30 -6.70
C VAL A 149 -8.42 -19.81 -6.66
N ASP A 150 -7.67 -20.24 -5.65
CA ASP A 150 -6.25 -19.94 -5.50
C ASP A 150 -5.42 -21.17 -5.91
N PRO A 151 -4.43 -21.01 -6.81
CA PRO A 151 -3.57 -22.13 -7.20
C PRO A 151 -2.60 -22.47 -6.06
N ASP A 152 -2.70 -23.66 -5.50
CA ASP A 152 -1.87 -24.19 -4.40
C ASP A 152 -0.36 -24.03 -4.63
N GLU A 153 0.08 -24.10 -5.89
CA GLU A 153 1.48 -23.99 -6.26
C GLU A 153 2.05 -22.56 -6.23
N LYS A 154 1.20 -21.53 -6.06
CA LYS A 154 1.60 -20.13 -6.25
C LYS A 154 1.33 -19.27 -5.02
N LYS A 155 1.95 -19.62 -3.90
CA LYS A 155 1.84 -18.89 -2.60
C LYS A 155 1.99 -17.35 -2.70
N ARG A 156 2.61 -16.84 -3.77
CA ARG A 156 2.76 -15.39 -4.00
C ARG A 156 1.44 -14.64 -4.17
N TYR A 157 0.33 -15.34 -4.39
CA TYR A 157 -1.00 -14.73 -4.51
C TYR A 157 -1.81 -14.79 -3.22
N ASN A 158 -1.36 -15.55 -2.21
CA ASN A 158 -2.04 -15.66 -0.92
C ASN A 158 -2.37 -14.30 -0.29
N PRO A 159 -1.48 -13.28 -0.30
CA PRO A 159 -1.81 -11.97 0.24
C PRO A 159 -3.01 -11.33 -0.45
N ILE A 160 -3.15 -11.54 -1.77
CA ILE A 160 -4.26 -10.97 -2.55
C ILE A 160 -5.58 -11.66 -2.18
N THR A 161 -5.54 -12.98 -2.03
CA THR A 161 -6.69 -13.77 -1.58
C THR A 161 -7.12 -13.34 -0.18
N ALA A 162 -6.18 -13.16 0.74
CA ALA A 162 -6.44 -12.67 2.09
C ALA A 162 -7.10 -11.28 2.07
N MET A 163 -6.55 -10.32 1.32
CA MET A 163 -7.14 -8.99 1.15
C MET A 163 -8.55 -9.02 0.57
N MET A 164 -8.83 -9.93 -0.38
CA MET A 164 -10.18 -10.08 -0.93
C MET A 164 -11.16 -10.61 0.10
N ILE A 165 -10.74 -11.54 0.95
CA ILE A 165 -11.55 -12.09 2.04
C ILE A 165 -11.84 -11.00 3.06
N GLU A 166 -10.82 -10.26 3.53
CA GLU A 166 -10.99 -9.14 4.47
C GLU A 166 -11.92 -8.05 3.93
N SER A 167 -11.82 -7.74 2.63
CA SER A 167 -12.71 -6.76 2.00
C SER A 167 -14.17 -7.22 1.90
N ALA A 168 -14.45 -8.50 2.14
CA ALA A 168 -15.80 -9.07 2.08
C ALA A 168 -16.52 -9.03 3.44
N TYR A 169 -15.82 -8.83 4.54
CA TYR A 169 -16.33 -8.68 5.91
C TYR A 169 -16.51 -7.22 6.30
#